data_2c11d4513c361e91ed401944e306b342
#
_entry.id   2c11d4513c361e91ed401944e306b342
#
_cell.length_a   1.000
_cell.length_b   1.000
_cell.length_c   1.000
_cell.angle_alpha   90.00
_cell.angle_beta   90.00
_cell.angle_gamma   90.00
#
_symmetry.space_group_name_H-M   'P 1'
#
loop_
_entity.id
_entity.type
_entity.pdbx_description
1 polymer ?
#
loop_
_entity_poly.entity_id
_entity_poly.type
_entity_poly.pdbx_seq_one_letter_code
_entity_poly.pdbx_strand_id
1 'polypeptide(L)'
;GCRQAKDILMPLADFISHIALNSNRDLFQSTLSVEQGGMNEVFVDIYSITGDKKFLQTAERFNHINVIYPIANGEDVLFGRHANDQIPKFMGVAREYEFSPNDIYYQAARNFWNIVIKDHTLAIGGNSCYERFGVPGEESKRLDYTSAETCNTYNMLKLSRQLFMLDGDYKYLNYYEHALYNHILASQDPDMPGCVTYYTSLLPGSFKQYSTPFDSFWCCVGTGMENHSKYAESIYFKDNQELLVNLYIPSRLHWKEKGLKLTLDTYFPESDTVTVRMDEIGSYTGMLLFRY
;
A
#
# COMPACT_ATOMS: atom_id res chain seq x y z
N GLY A 1 7.26 22.29 0.69
CA GLY A 1 7.27 21.59 -0.59
C GLY A 1 8.04 22.37 -1.66
N CYS A 2 8.41 21.69 -2.74
CA CYS A 2 9.15 22.29 -3.85
C CYS A 2 8.21 23.13 -4.73
N ARG A 3 8.45 24.44 -4.86
CA ARG A 3 7.62 25.33 -5.68
C ARG A 3 7.65 24.91 -7.16
N GLN A 4 8.84 24.61 -7.68
CA GLN A 4 9.00 24.19 -9.08
C GLN A 4 8.20 22.92 -9.39
N ALA A 5 8.19 21.93 -8.48
CA ALA A 5 7.37 20.73 -8.65
C ALA A 5 5.87 21.08 -8.71
N LYS A 6 5.39 21.99 -7.88
CA LYS A 6 4.00 22.47 -7.93
C LYS A 6 3.68 23.18 -9.25
N ASP A 7 4.60 24.04 -9.71
CA ASP A 7 4.42 24.83 -10.95
C ASP A 7 4.36 23.91 -12.19
N ILE A 8 4.94 22.71 -12.13
CA ILE A 8 4.82 21.68 -13.18
C ILE A 8 3.56 20.83 -12.98
N LEU A 9 3.28 20.40 -11.76
CA LEU A 9 2.17 19.52 -11.44
C LEU A 9 0.82 20.14 -11.79
N MET A 10 0.61 21.43 -11.46
CA MET A 10 -0.72 22.03 -11.59
C MET A 10 -1.20 22.12 -13.04
N PRO A 11 -0.41 22.61 -14.02
CA PRO A 11 -0.82 22.61 -15.43
C PRO A 11 -1.07 21.19 -15.98
N LEU A 12 -0.28 20.19 -15.55
CA LEU A 12 -0.49 18.80 -15.94
C LEU A 12 -1.81 18.24 -15.37
N ALA A 13 -2.08 18.52 -14.10
CA ALA A 13 -3.33 18.12 -13.45
C ALA A 13 -4.55 18.79 -14.12
N ASP A 14 -4.45 20.07 -14.49
CA ASP A 14 -5.50 20.78 -15.20
C ASP A 14 -5.76 20.18 -16.60
N PHE A 15 -4.71 19.84 -17.32
CA PHE A 15 -4.81 19.19 -18.63
C PHE A 15 -5.52 17.83 -18.53
N ILE A 16 -5.10 16.99 -17.59
CA ILE A 16 -5.74 15.66 -17.39
C ILE A 16 -7.18 15.82 -16.93
N SER A 17 -7.47 16.74 -16.01
CA SER A 17 -8.82 17.04 -15.55
C SER A 17 -9.73 17.49 -16.71
N HIS A 18 -9.21 18.33 -17.59
CA HIS A 18 -9.95 18.76 -18.78
C HIS A 18 -10.35 17.57 -19.66
N ILE A 19 -9.43 16.66 -19.93
CA ILE A 19 -9.72 15.43 -20.69
C ILE A 19 -10.74 14.57 -19.97
N ALA A 20 -10.50 14.24 -18.69
CA ALA A 20 -11.34 13.33 -17.92
C ALA A 20 -12.79 13.84 -17.79
N LEU A 21 -12.97 15.13 -17.50
CA LEU A 21 -14.28 15.72 -17.24
C LEU A 21 -15.09 15.98 -18.52
N ASN A 22 -14.43 16.22 -19.67
CA ASN A 22 -15.11 16.52 -20.94
C ASN A 22 -15.24 15.28 -21.88
N SER A 23 -14.61 14.16 -21.55
CA SER A 23 -14.76 12.92 -22.32
C SER A 23 -16.11 12.26 -22.08
N ASN A 24 -16.63 11.57 -23.10
CA ASN A 24 -17.79 10.69 -22.95
C ASN A 24 -17.50 9.69 -21.82
N ARG A 25 -18.50 9.46 -20.95
CA ARG A 25 -18.32 8.64 -19.75
C ARG A 25 -17.97 7.19 -20.07
N ASP A 26 -18.72 6.58 -21.00
CA ASP A 26 -18.54 5.17 -21.32
C ASP A 26 -17.21 4.92 -22.03
N LEU A 27 -16.84 5.82 -22.94
CA LEU A 27 -15.53 5.78 -23.60
C LEU A 27 -14.41 5.92 -22.57
N PHE A 28 -14.51 6.87 -21.63
CA PHE A 28 -13.50 7.05 -20.59
C PHE A 28 -13.40 5.81 -19.71
N GLN A 29 -14.53 5.23 -19.27
CA GLN A 29 -14.54 4.00 -18.46
C GLN A 29 -13.92 2.81 -19.21
N SER A 30 -14.10 2.71 -20.53
CA SER A 30 -13.46 1.65 -21.33
C SER A 30 -11.93 1.75 -21.33
N THR A 31 -11.37 2.95 -21.24
CA THR A 31 -9.91 3.15 -21.14
C THR A 31 -9.33 2.68 -19.80
N LEU A 32 -10.14 2.65 -18.73
CA LEU A 32 -9.71 2.22 -17.40
C LEU A 32 -9.54 0.71 -17.27
N SER A 33 -9.90 -0.07 -18.30
CA SER A 33 -9.62 -1.51 -18.37
C SER A 33 -8.15 -1.83 -18.66
N VAL A 34 -7.41 -0.86 -19.20
CA VAL A 34 -5.97 -0.90 -19.36
C VAL A 34 -5.32 -0.33 -18.10
N GLU A 35 -4.05 -0.56 -17.88
CA GLU A 35 -3.33 -0.04 -16.72
C GLU A 35 -3.47 1.49 -16.62
N GLN A 36 -4.08 1.94 -15.54
CA GLN A 36 -4.27 3.37 -15.26
C GLN A 36 -3.59 3.83 -13.96
N GLY A 37 -3.05 2.88 -13.18
CA GLY A 37 -2.41 3.15 -11.90
C GLY A 37 -3.35 3.75 -10.85
N GLY A 38 -2.82 4.58 -9.97
CA GLY A 38 -3.51 5.24 -8.86
C GLY A 38 -3.98 6.66 -9.18
N MET A 39 -4.52 6.93 -10.37
CA MET A 39 -4.92 8.29 -10.78
C MET A 39 -5.99 8.89 -9.88
N ASN A 40 -6.95 8.08 -9.39
CA ASN A 40 -7.94 8.54 -8.43
C ASN A 40 -7.29 9.01 -7.12
N GLU A 41 -6.33 8.26 -6.55
CA GLU A 41 -5.59 8.67 -5.35
C GLU A 41 -4.85 10.00 -5.56
N VAL A 42 -4.09 10.13 -6.65
CA VAL A 42 -3.32 11.34 -6.96
C VAL A 42 -4.20 12.58 -7.05
N PHE A 43 -5.38 12.47 -7.69
CA PHE A 43 -6.28 13.61 -7.81
C PHE A 43 -6.96 13.98 -6.49
N VAL A 44 -7.21 13.03 -5.59
CA VAL A 44 -7.64 13.34 -4.23
C VAL A 44 -6.54 14.06 -3.46
N ASP A 45 -5.28 13.66 -3.60
CA ASP A 45 -4.16 14.33 -2.96
C ASP A 45 -3.99 15.77 -3.47
N ILE A 46 -4.15 16.00 -4.78
CA ILE A 46 -4.15 17.35 -5.34
C ILE A 46 -5.32 18.18 -4.78
N TYR A 47 -6.51 17.58 -4.65
CA TYR A 47 -7.64 18.21 -3.97
C TYR A 47 -7.31 18.56 -2.52
N SER A 48 -6.68 17.67 -1.78
CA SER A 48 -6.32 17.91 -0.37
C SER A 48 -5.38 19.10 -0.17
N ILE A 49 -4.53 19.38 -1.17
CA ILE A 49 -3.56 20.49 -1.15
C ILE A 49 -4.18 21.82 -1.65
N THR A 50 -5.11 21.72 -2.61
CA THR A 50 -5.63 22.90 -3.31
C THR A 50 -7.01 23.35 -2.85
N GLY A 51 -7.83 22.43 -2.34
CA GLY A 51 -9.25 22.66 -2.06
C GLY A 51 -10.13 22.78 -3.31
N ASP A 52 -9.57 22.64 -4.52
CA ASP A 52 -10.33 22.78 -5.76
C ASP A 52 -11.10 21.50 -6.08
N LYS A 53 -12.42 21.57 -5.96
CA LYS A 53 -13.37 20.44 -6.17
C LYS A 53 -13.26 19.79 -7.55
N LYS A 54 -12.73 20.49 -8.54
CA LYS A 54 -12.45 19.94 -9.86
C LYS A 54 -11.60 18.67 -9.76
N PHE A 55 -10.60 18.66 -8.90
CA PHE A 55 -9.71 17.51 -8.76
C PHE A 55 -10.39 16.32 -8.07
N LEU A 56 -11.28 16.55 -7.11
CA LEU A 56 -12.11 15.48 -6.56
C LEU A 56 -13.04 14.87 -7.62
N GLN A 57 -13.70 15.70 -8.43
CA GLN A 57 -14.51 15.23 -9.56
C GLN A 57 -13.67 14.46 -10.60
N THR A 58 -12.42 14.87 -10.80
CA THR A 58 -11.49 14.15 -11.67
C THR A 58 -11.13 12.78 -11.09
N ALA A 59 -10.87 12.69 -9.77
CA ALA A 59 -10.64 11.42 -9.09
C ALA A 59 -11.81 10.45 -9.34
N GLU A 60 -13.04 10.89 -9.10
CA GLU A 60 -14.27 10.10 -9.35
C GLU A 60 -14.39 9.60 -10.80
N ARG A 61 -13.89 10.36 -11.78
CA ARG A 61 -13.86 9.91 -13.20
C ARG A 61 -12.94 8.73 -13.41
N PHE A 62 -11.84 8.65 -12.66
CA PHE A 62 -10.88 7.53 -12.68
C PHE A 62 -11.34 6.31 -11.88
N ASN A 63 -12.45 6.36 -11.20
CA ASN A 63 -13.03 5.18 -10.55
C ASN A 63 -13.53 4.18 -11.57
N HIS A 64 -12.88 3.01 -11.64
CA HIS A 64 -13.24 1.93 -12.54
C HIS A 64 -14.49 1.21 -12.03
N ILE A 65 -15.67 1.72 -12.39
CA ILE A 65 -16.97 1.33 -11.82
C ILE A 65 -17.28 -0.16 -11.99
N ASN A 66 -16.85 -0.78 -13.11
CA ASN A 66 -17.05 -2.20 -13.38
C ASN A 66 -16.19 -3.14 -12.52
N VAL A 67 -15.30 -2.58 -11.68
CA VAL A 67 -14.52 -3.32 -10.70
C VAL A 67 -14.92 -2.88 -9.29
N ILE A 68 -15.01 -1.57 -9.06
CA ILE A 68 -15.24 -1.01 -7.72
C ILE A 68 -16.61 -1.40 -7.17
N TYR A 69 -17.69 -1.27 -7.96
CA TYR A 69 -19.05 -1.58 -7.47
C TYR A 69 -19.31 -3.08 -7.21
N PRO A 70 -18.91 -4.02 -8.08
CA PRO A 70 -19.02 -5.44 -7.74
C PRO A 70 -18.24 -5.80 -6.47
N ILE A 71 -17.02 -5.31 -6.32
CA ILE A 71 -16.22 -5.54 -5.11
C ILE A 71 -16.90 -4.91 -3.86
N ALA A 72 -17.47 -3.71 -3.97
CA ALA A 72 -18.21 -3.10 -2.88
C ALA A 72 -19.39 -3.98 -2.42
N ASN A 73 -20.01 -4.71 -3.35
CA ASN A 73 -21.06 -5.68 -3.07
C ASN A 73 -20.56 -7.06 -2.59
N GLY A 74 -19.23 -7.24 -2.47
CA GLY A 74 -18.61 -8.49 -2.03
C GLY A 74 -18.39 -9.52 -3.15
N GLU A 75 -18.52 -9.13 -4.41
CA GLU A 75 -18.30 -9.99 -5.56
C GLU A 75 -16.81 -9.99 -5.94
N ASP A 76 -16.20 -11.18 -6.05
CA ASP A 76 -14.84 -11.30 -6.57
C ASP A 76 -14.84 -11.29 -8.10
N VAL A 77 -14.40 -10.18 -8.67
CA VAL A 77 -14.25 -9.99 -10.12
C VAL A 77 -12.78 -9.87 -10.55
N LEU A 78 -11.85 -10.37 -9.70
CA LEU A 78 -10.41 -10.16 -9.88
C LEU A 78 -9.76 -11.16 -10.84
N PHE A 79 -10.33 -12.35 -11.02
CA PHE A 79 -9.75 -13.38 -11.87
C PHE A 79 -9.27 -12.86 -13.23
N GLY A 80 -8.01 -13.13 -13.56
CA GLY A 80 -7.36 -12.73 -14.81
C GLY A 80 -6.97 -11.27 -14.92
N ARG A 81 -7.35 -10.40 -13.96
CA ARG A 81 -6.94 -9.00 -13.94
C ARG A 81 -5.50 -8.85 -13.49
N HIS A 82 -4.81 -7.85 -14.02
CA HIS A 82 -3.47 -7.47 -13.58
C HIS A 82 -3.54 -6.97 -12.14
N ALA A 83 -2.88 -7.67 -11.22
CA ALA A 83 -3.08 -7.48 -9.79
C ALA A 83 -2.60 -6.10 -9.32
N ASN A 84 -1.39 -5.71 -9.75
CA ASN A 84 -0.81 -4.43 -9.35
C ASN A 84 -1.57 -3.21 -9.91
N ASP A 85 -2.31 -3.36 -11.02
CA ASP A 85 -3.21 -2.31 -11.53
C ASP A 85 -4.48 -2.16 -10.68
N GLN A 86 -4.97 -3.24 -10.07
CA GLN A 86 -6.21 -3.14 -9.30
C GLN A 86 -6.01 -2.49 -7.92
N ILE A 87 -4.93 -2.82 -7.19
CA ILE A 87 -4.74 -2.35 -5.81
C ILE A 87 -4.77 -0.83 -5.69
N PRO A 88 -4.08 -0.04 -6.54
CA PRO A 88 -4.12 1.42 -6.47
C PRO A 88 -5.51 2.02 -6.64
N LYS A 89 -6.41 1.37 -7.41
CA LYS A 89 -7.80 1.80 -7.55
C LYS A 89 -8.52 1.84 -6.20
N PHE A 90 -8.26 0.82 -5.36
CA PHE A 90 -8.87 0.72 -4.03
C PHE A 90 -8.16 1.59 -2.99
N MET A 91 -6.89 1.88 -3.16
CA MET A 91 -6.22 2.95 -2.41
C MET A 91 -6.87 4.30 -2.71
N GLY A 92 -7.15 4.58 -3.98
CA GLY A 92 -7.82 5.80 -4.40
C GLY A 92 -9.21 5.97 -3.79
N VAL A 93 -10.07 4.95 -3.84
CA VAL A 93 -11.42 5.07 -3.23
C VAL A 93 -11.36 5.16 -1.70
N ALA A 94 -10.39 4.50 -1.04
CA ALA A 94 -10.16 4.69 0.38
C ALA A 94 -9.74 6.14 0.69
N ARG A 95 -8.91 6.72 -0.16
CA ARG A 95 -8.50 8.13 -0.05
C ARG A 95 -9.66 9.10 -0.33
N GLU A 96 -10.51 8.80 -1.32
CA GLU A 96 -11.74 9.58 -1.59
C GLU A 96 -12.68 9.60 -0.40
N TYR A 97 -12.83 8.46 0.29
CA TYR A 97 -13.67 8.36 1.49
C TYR A 97 -13.27 9.35 2.59
N GLU A 98 -12.00 9.64 2.76
CA GLU A 98 -11.51 10.60 3.76
C GLU A 98 -12.02 12.04 3.51
N PHE A 99 -12.27 12.42 2.25
CA PHE A 99 -12.66 13.78 1.86
C PHE A 99 -14.12 13.90 1.39
N SER A 100 -14.69 12.81 0.94
CA SER A 100 -16.06 12.71 0.47
C SER A 100 -16.66 11.39 0.96
N PRO A 101 -17.07 11.31 2.25
CA PRO A 101 -17.56 10.07 2.83
C PRO A 101 -18.69 9.47 2.02
N ASN A 102 -18.45 8.28 1.48
CA ASN A 102 -19.39 7.48 0.72
C ASN A 102 -19.15 6.02 1.11
N ASP A 103 -20.14 5.40 1.73
CA ASP A 103 -20.04 4.03 2.26
C ASP A 103 -19.60 3.02 1.19
N ILE A 104 -19.96 3.23 -0.07
CA ILE A 104 -19.55 2.37 -1.19
C ILE A 104 -18.02 2.38 -1.33
N TYR A 105 -17.36 3.52 -1.18
CA TYR A 105 -15.91 3.62 -1.31
C TYR A 105 -15.18 2.88 -0.19
N TYR A 106 -15.61 3.08 1.05
CA TYR A 106 -15.06 2.35 2.17
C TYR A 106 -15.31 0.85 2.06
N GLN A 107 -16.53 0.44 1.72
CA GLN A 107 -16.87 -0.96 1.52
C GLN A 107 -16.05 -1.60 0.39
N ALA A 108 -15.87 -0.89 -0.73
CA ALA A 108 -15.06 -1.37 -1.85
C ALA A 108 -13.61 -1.63 -1.42
N ALA A 109 -12.96 -0.67 -0.77
CA ALA A 109 -11.57 -0.81 -0.32
C ALA A 109 -11.42 -1.96 0.70
N ARG A 110 -12.31 -2.02 1.68
CA ARG A 110 -12.34 -3.07 2.70
C ARG A 110 -12.61 -4.46 2.12
N ASN A 111 -13.60 -4.57 1.24
CA ASN A 111 -13.96 -5.85 0.63
C ASN A 111 -12.86 -6.32 -0.32
N PHE A 112 -12.27 -5.43 -1.11
CA PHE A 112 -11.12 -5.76 -1.94
C PHE A 112 -10.00 -6.36 -1.11
N TRP A 113 -9.61 -5.69 -0.02
CA TRP A 113 -8.57 -6.17 0.88
C TRP A 113 -8.92 -7.55 1.44
N ASN A 114 -10.15 -7.75 1.93
CA ASN A 114 -10.60 -9.03 2.48
C ASN A 114 -10.58 -10.16 1.43
N ILE A 115 -11.02 -9.88 0.19
CA ILE A 115 -11.01 -10.84 -0.92
C ILE A 115 -9.57 -11.23 -1.26
N VAL A 116 -8.67 -10.24 -1.42
CA VAL A 116 -7.27 -10.50 -1.76
C VAL A 116 -6.59 -11.32 -0.68
N ILE A 117 -6.76 -10.96 0.60
CA ILE A 117 -6.12 -11.70 1.70
C ILE A 117 -6.63 -13.12 1.80
N LYS A 118 -7.93 -13.31 1.68
CA LYS A 118 -8.56 -14.62 1.87
C LYS A 118 -8.30 -15.57 0.69
N ASP A 119 -8.44 -15.07 -0.53
CA ASP A 119 -8.60 -15.93 -1.70
C ASP A 119 -7.45 -15.81 -2.73
N HIS A 120 -6.52 -14.83 -2.58
CA HIS A 120 -5.47 -14.56 -3.56
C HIS A 120 -4.07 -14.38 -2.95
N THR A 121 -3.89 -14.60 -1.65
CA THR A 121 -2.61 -14.36 -0.98
C THR A 121 -1.82 -15.65 -0.75
N LEU A 122 -0.56 -15.62 -1.15
CA LEU A 122 0.42 -16.67 -0.94
C LEU A 122 0.99 -16.63 0.49
N ALA A 123 1.64 -17.70 0.91
CA ALA A 123 2.14 -17.87 2.27
C ALA A 123 3.09 -16.77 2.77
N ILE A 124 3.80 -16.08 1.89
CA ILE A 124 4.70 -14.97 2.23
C ILE A 124 4.02 -13.59 2.27
N GLY A 125 2.71 -13.54 2.03
CA GLY A 125 1.95 -12.29 1.96
C GLY A 125 1.87 -11.67 0.56
N GLY A 126 2.59 -12.21 -0.42
CA GLY A 126 2.47 -11.79 -1.81
C GLY A 126 1.23 -12.37 -2.49
N ASN A 127 0.84 -11.77 -3.59
CA ASN A 127 -0.29 -12.21 -4.42
C ASN A 127 0.11 -12.26 -5.89
N SER A 128 -0.75 -12.86 -6.71
CA SER A 128 -0.59 -12.99 -8.14
C SER A 128 0.44 -14.02 -8.62
N CYS A 129 0.25 -14.44 -9.84
CA CYS A 129 1.17 -15.22 -10.65
C CYS A 129 1.05 -14.71 -12.07
N TYR A 130 2.15 -14.49 -12.79
CA TYR A 130 2.15 -13.74 -14.06
C TYR A 130 1.47 -12.38 -13.93
N GLU A 131 1.69 -11.68 -12.81
CA GLU A 131 1.09 -10.38 -12.49
C GLU A 131 -0.44 -10.36 -12.44
N ARG A 132 -1.10 -11.53 -12.44
CA ARG A 132 -2.56 -11.64 -12.52
C ARG A 132 -3.12 -12.42 -11.35
N PHE A 133 -4.29 -11.99 -10.89
CA PHE A 133 -5.06 -12.75 -9.93
C PHE A 133 -5.51 -14.09 -10.53
N GLY A 134 -5.41 -15.16 -9.73
CA GLY A 134 -5.85 -16.50 -10.06
C GLY A 134 -7.34 -16.73 -9.85
N VAL A 135 -7.73 -18.00 -9.97
CA VAL A 135 -9.03 -18.44 -9.50
C VAL A 135 -9.03 -18.34 -7.97
N PRO A 136 -10.07 -17.74 -7.36
CA PRO A 136 -10.15 -17.60 -5.91
C PRO A 136 -9.90 -18.91 -5.16
N GLY A 137 -8.99 -18.88 -4.18
CA GLY A 137 -8.65 -20.05 -3.36
C GLY A 137 -7.78 -21.11 -4.02
N GLU A 138 -7.31 -20.88 -5.25
CA GLU A 138 -6.49 -21.83 -6.01
C GLU A 138 -5.03 -21.40 -6.22
N GLU A 139 -4.53 -20.44 -5.46
CA GLU A 139 -3.18 -19.87 -5.65
C GLU A 139 -2.07 -20.92 -5.58
N SER A 140 -2.23 -21.94 -4.72
CA SER A 140 -1.26 -23.05 -4.62
C SER A 140 -1.12 -23.88 -5.90
N LYS A 141 -2.13 -23.88 -6.78
CA LYS A 141 -2.10 -24.59 -8.07
C LYS A 141 -1.39 -23.81 -9.17
N ARG A 142 -1.04 -22.57 -8.90
CA ARG A 142 -0.47 -21.62 -9.88
C ARG A 142 0.95 -21.17 -9.51
N LEU A 143 1.59 -21.87 -8.57
CA LEU A 143 2.97 -21.53 -8.21
C LEU A 143 3.87 -21.63 -9.42
N ASP A 144 4.61 -20.54 -9.69
CA ASP A 144 5.46 -20.38 -10.85
C ASP A 144 6.66 -19.50 -10.48
N TYR A 145 7.60 -19.35 -11.39
CA TYR A 145 8.75 -18.44 -11.25
C TYR A 145 8.31 -16.97 -11.12
N THR A 146 7.13 -16.62 -11.61
CA THR A 146 6.56 -15.28 -11.60
C THR A 146 5.55 -15.05 -10.47
N SER A 147 5.60 -15.89 -9.43
CA SER A 147 4.72 -15.75 -8.26
C SER A 147 5.18 -14.59 -7.38
N ALA A 148 4.23 -13.90 -6.74
CA ALA A 148 4.45 -12.85 -5.76
C ALA A 148 5.31 -11.69 -6.29
N GLU A 149 4.68 -10.82 -7.08
CA GLU A 149 5.28 -9.57 -7.53
C GLU A 149 5.50 -8.60 -6.35
N THR A 150 6.71 -8.03 -6.24
CA THR A 150 7.07 -7.12 -5.13
C THR A 150 6.26 -5.82 -5.13
N CYS A 151 6.01 -5.21 -6.30
CA CYS A 151 5.17 -4.01 -6.42
C CYS A 151 3.77 -4.23 -5.86
N ASN A 152 3.19 -5.37 -6.20
CA ASN A 152 1.88 -5.77 -5.76
C ASN A 152 1.77 -5.82 -4.24
N THR A 153 2.71 -6.50 -3.59
CA THR A 153 2.76 -6.59 -2.13
C THR A 153 2.97 -5.22 -1.48
N TYR A 154 3.86 -4.40 -2.02
CA TYR A 154 4.06 -3.05 -1.51
C TYR A 154 2.78 -2.20 -1.55
N ASN A 155 2.03 -2.25 -2.64
CA ASN A 155 0.74 -1.56 -2.72
C ASN A 155 -0.29 -2.12 -1.72
N MET A 156 -0.29 -3.43 -1.46
CA MET A 156 -1.12 -4.02 -0.41
C MET A 156 -0.71 -3.54 1.00
N LEU A 157 0.58 -3.31 1.26
CA LEU A 157 1.02 -2.69 2.52
C LEU A 157 0.48 -1.26 2.67
N LYS A 158 0.55 -0.45 1.60
CA LYS A 158 -0.01 0.91 1.60
C LYS A 158 -1.51 0.90 1.87
N LEU A 159 -2.26 0.04 1.18
CA LEU A 159 -3.71 -0.10 1.40
C LEU A 159 -4.03 -0.57 2.83
N SER A 160 -3.26 -1.54 3.35
CA SER A 160 -3.44 -2.04 4.72
C SER A 160 -3.25 -0.93 5.75
N ARG A 161 -2.18 -0.14 5.60
CA ARG A 161 -1.94 1.02 6.47
C ARG A 161 -3.07 2.04 6.38
N GLN A 162 -3.54 2.34 5.18
CA GLN A 162 -4.63 3.30 4.96
C GLN A 162 -5.93 2.83 5.61
N LEU A 163 -6.32 1.57 5.42
CA LEU A 163 -7.52 0.99 6.05
C LEU A 163 -7.40 0.97 7.57
N PHE A 164 -6.23 0.64 8.14
CA PHE A 164 -6.02 0.75 9.59
C PHE A 164 -6.22 2.18 10.10
N MET A 165 -5.75 3.18 9.37
CA MET A 165 -5.94 4.59 9.74
C MET A 165 -7.42 5.02 9.68
N LEU A 166 -8.27 4.32 8.91
CA LEU A 166 -9.69 4.62 8.79
C LEU A 166 -10.55 3.96 9.88
N ASP A 167 -10.26 2.70 10.24
CA ASP A 167 -11.14 1.91 11.14
C ASP A 167 -10.47 1.29 12.36
N GLY A 168 -9.13 1.27 12.43
CA GLY A 168 -8.37 0.77 13.56
C GLY A 168 -8.34 -0.76 13.68
N ASP A 169 -8.77 -1.53 12.66
CA ASP A 169 -8.78 -2.99 12.73
C ASP A 169 -7.36 -3.56 12.59
N TYR A 170 -6.88 -4.22 13.64
CA TYR A 170 -5.53 -4.79 13.71
C TYR A 170 -5.22 -5.88 12.67
N LYS A 171 -6.22 -6.46 12.03
CA LYS A 171 -6.01 -7.43 10.95
C LYS A 171 -5.14 -6.88 9.81
N TYR A 172 -5.27 -5.57 9.53
CA TYR A 172 -4.45 -4.89 8.52
C TYR A 172 -2.99 -4.82 8.92
N LEU A 173 -2.72 -4.56 10.20
CA LEU A 173 -1.36 -4.51 10.72
C LEU A 173 -0.72 -5.91 10.82
N ASN A 174 -1.51 -6.93 11.10
CA ASN A 174 -1.04 -8.33 11.10
C ASN A 174 -0.57 -8.75 9.71
N TYR A 175 -1.36 -8.46 8.67
CA TYR A 175 -0.93 -8.70 7.30
C TYR A 175 0.29 -7.84 6.93
N TYR A 176 0.28 -6.55 7.31
CA TYR A 176 1.37 -5.62 7.03
C TYR A 176 2.71 -6.19 7.53
N GLU A 177 2.79 -6.57 8.80
CA GLU A 177 4.02 -7.13 9.36
C GLU A 177 4.42 -8.43 8.68
N HIS A 178 3.45 -9.35 8.49
CA HIS A 178 3.70 -10.63 7.84
C HIS A 178 4.31 -10.46 6.44
N ALA A 179 3.71 -9.63 5.61
CA ALA A 179 4.19 -9.40 4.25
C ALA A 179 5.48 -8.56 4.21
N LEU A 180 5.64 -7.63 5.15
CA LEU A 180 6.86 -6.83 5.28
C LEU A 180 8.10 -7.70 5.50
N TYR A 181 8.04 -8.61 6.48
CA TYR A 181 9.18 -9.47 6.82
C TYR A 181 9.37 -10.61 5.80
N ASN A 182 8.29 -11.28 5.43
CA ASN A 182 8.40 -12.51 4.63
C ASN A 182 8.52 -12.25 3.11
N HIS A 183 8.12 -11.09 2.63
CA HIS A 183 8.24 -10.76 1.21
C HIS A 183 9.08 -9.51 0.97
N ILE A 184 8.71 -8.35 1.49
CA ILE A 184 9.38 -7.09 1.16
C ILE A 184 10.84 -7.10 1.64
N LEU A 185 11.10 -7.40 2.92
CA LEU A 185 12.47 -7.50 3.43
C LEU A 185 13.27 -8.58 2.69
N ALA A 186 12.62 -9.72 2.43
CA ALA A 186 13.22 -10.85 1.73
C ALA A 186 13.46 -10.60 0.23
N SER A 187 12.92 -9.54 -0.36
CA SER A 187 13.13 -9.18 -1.77
C SER A 187 14.48 -8.52 -2.04
N GLN A 188 15.15 -8.03 -1.00
CA GLN A 188 16.45 -7.38 -1.11
C GLN A 188 17.57 -8.41 -1.28
N ASP A 189 18.53 -8.11 -2.15
CA ASP A 189 19.75 -8.91 -2.28
C ASP A 189 20.65 -8.71 -1.04
N PRO A 190 20.98 -9.77 -0.29
CA PRO A 190 21.82 -9.65 0.89
C PRO A 190 23.29 -9.31 0.56
N ASP A 191 23.76 -9.67 -0.64
CA ASP A 191 25.15 -9.53 -1.06
C ASP A 191 25.40 -8.25 -1.88
N MET A 192 24.36 -7.77 -2.60
CA MET A 192 24.46 -6.59 -3.45
C MET A 192 23.43 -5.53 -3.05
N PRO A 193 23.81 -4.56 -2.20
CA PRO A 193 22.90 -3.52 -1.74
C PRO A 193 22.23 -2.75 -2.88
N GLY A 194 20.89 -2.58 -2.78
CA GLY A 194 20.10 -1.86 -3.77
C GLY A 194 19.54 -2.73 -4.90
N CYS A 195 19.96 -4.00 -5.00
CA CYS A 195 19.38 -4.96 -5.92
C CYS A 195 18.17 -5.64 -5.26
N VAL A 196 17.12 -5.87 -6.04
CA VAL A 196 15.83 -6.40 -5.54
C VAL A 196 15.24 -7.42 -6.51
N THR A 197 14.36 -8.27 -6.00
CA THR A 197 13.60 -9.20 -6.86
C THR A 197 12.41 -8.51 -7.51
N TYR A 198 12.05 -8.95 -8.71
CA TYR A 198 10.73 -8.70 -9.30
C TYR A 198 9.69 -9.63 -8.64
N TYR A 199 9.96 -10.93 -8.72
CA TYR A 199 9.13 -11.99 -8.17
C TYR A 199 9.86 -12.75 -7.06
N THR A 200 9.11 -13.25 -6.09
CA THR A 200 9.61 -14.16 -5.06
C THR A 200 8.88 -15.49 -5.19
N SER A 201 9.40 -16.37 -6.04
CA SER A 201 8.77 -17.65 -6.32
C SER A 201 8.71 -18.57 -5.09
N LEU A 202 7.58 -19.21 -4.90
CA LEU A 202 7.39 -20.29 -3.92
C LEU A 202 7.40 -21.68 -4.58
N LEU A 203 7.72 -21.76 -5.88
CA LEU A 203 7.85 -23.01 -6.58
C LEU A 203 9.07 -23.78 -6.05
N PRO A 204 8.91 -25.04 -5.60
CA PRO A 204 10.04 -25.87 -5.16
C PRO A 204 11.14 -25.98 -6.23
N GLY A 205 12.39 -25.74 -5.84
CA GLY A 205 13.55 -25.75 -6.74
C GLY A 205 13.78 -24.45 -7.50
N SER A 206 12.96 -23.43 -7.28
CA SER A 206 13.20 -22.09 -7.81
C SER A 206 14.24 -21.33 -6.98
N PHE A 207 14.74 -20.22 -7.54
CA PHE A 207 15.66 -19.30 -6.87
C PHE A 207 15.24 -17.85 -7.10
N LYS A 208 15.72 -16.96 -6.25
CA LYS A 208 15.50 -15.51 -6.41
C LYS A 208 16.39 -14.99 -7.52
N GLN A 209 15.79 -14.22 -8.42
CA GLN A 209 16.53 -13.46 -9.43
C GLN A 209 16.48 -11.98 -9.04
N TYR A 210 17.64 -11.41 -8.75
CA TYR A 210 17.77 -10.02 -8.38
C TYR A 210 18.04 -9.14 -9.59
N SER A 211 17.71 -7.86 -9.45
CA SER A 211 18.07 -6.83 -10.42
C SER A 211 19.59 -6.65 -10.50
N THR A 212 20.05 -6.01 -11.58
CA THR A 212 21.43 -5.53 -11.69
C THR A 212 21.52 -4.08 -11.25
N PRO A 213 22.70 -3.56 -10.86
CA PRO A 213 22.84 -2.20 -10.35
C PRO A 213 22.47 -1.10 -11.35
N PHE A 214 22.67 -1.33 -12.68
CA PHE A 214 22.55 -0.27 -13.69
C PHE A 214 21.72 -0.63 -14.92
N ASP A 215 21.36 -1.90 -15.11
CA ASP A 215 20.75 -2.38 -16.35
C ASP A 215 19.31 -2.89 -16.18
N SER A 216 18.80 -2.95 -14.96
CA SER A 216 17.42 -3.37 -14.68
C SER A 216 16.52 -2.16 -14.45
N PHE A 217 15.52 -2.01 -15.33
CA PHE A 217 14.52 -0.92 -15.26
C PHE A 217 13.10 -1.49 -15.07
N TRP A 218 12.97 -2.45 -14.17
CA TRP A 218 11.67 -3.02 -13.81
C TRP A 218 10.90 -2.07 -12.90
N CYS A 219 9.58 -2.13 -12.93
CA CYS A 219 8.74 -1.41 -11.97
C CYS A 219 9.13 -1.72 -10.52
N CYS A 220 9.47 -2.97 -10.22
CA CYS A 220 9.89 -3.40 -8.88
C CYS A 220 11.24 -2.84 -8.43
N VAL A 221 12.10 -2.37 -9.33
CA VAL A 221 13.32 -1.61 -8.95
C VAL A 221 12.92 -0.24 -8.40
N GLY A 222 11.96 0.46 -9.05
CA GLY A 222 11.40 1.70 -8.55
C GLY A 222 10.68 1.52 -7.22
N THR A 223 9.84 0.50 -7.12
CA THR A 223 9.18 0.12 -5.85
C THR A 223 10.19 -0.22 -4.76
N GLY A 224 11.28 -0.91 -5.10
CA GLY A 224 12.36 -1.26 -4.16
C GLY A 224 13.02 -0.03 -3.54
N MET A 225 13.23 1.04 -4.31
CA MET A 225 13.73 2.31 -3.76
C MET A 225 12.75 2.92 -2.74
N GLU A 226 11.46 2.74 -2.95
CA GLU A 226 10.42 3.22 -2.05
C GLU A 226 10.24 2.33 -0.83
N ASN A 227 9.95 1.03 -1.04
CA ASN A 227 9.51 0.12 0.03
C ASN A 227 10.56 -0.04 1.14
N HIS A 228 11.84 -0.16 0.78
CA HIS A 228 12.93 -0.29 1.75
C HIS A 228 13.23 1.02 2.50
N SER A 229 12.79 2.17 1.99
CA SER A 229 12.89 3.45 2.70
C SER A 229 11.71 3.70 3.67
N LYS A 230 10.66 2.86 3.63
CA LYS A 230 9.39 3.05 4.34
C LYS A 230 9.25 2.25 5.65
N TYR A 231 10.25 1.50 6.06
CA TYR A 231 10.17 0.68 7.28
C TYR A 231 9.78 1.48 8.53
N ALA A 232 10.25 2.72 8.63
CA ALA A 232 9.94 3.57 9.77
C ALA A 232 8.49 4.09 9.80
N GLU A 233 7.76 4.05 8.67
CA GLU A 233 6.45 4.68 8.52
C GLU A 233 5.37 4.05 9.37
N SER A 234 5.50 2.76 9.69
CA SER A 234 4.50 1.99 10.43
C SER A 234 5.02 1.38 11.74
N ILE A 235 6.16 1.86 12.26
CA ILE A 235 6.65 1.42 13.59
C ILE A 235 5.70 1.92 14.67
N TYR A 236 5.23 3.16 14.56
CA TYR A 236 4.37 3.80 15.54
C TYR A 236 3.13 4.39 14.88
N PHE A 237 2.00 4.26 15.57
CA PHE A 237 0.79 5.03 15.28
C PHE A 237 0.41 5.84 16.52
N LYS A 238 -0.17 7.01 16.32
CA LYS A 238 -0.61 7.89 17.39
C LYS A 238 -1.96 8.51 17.11
N ASP A 239 -2.71 8.75 18.15
CA ASP A 239 -3.80 9.70 18.19
C ASP A 239 -3.55 10.75 19.29
N ASN A 240 -4.61 11.40 19.81
CA ASN A 240 -4.45 12.44 20.83
C ASN A 240 -4.00 11.90 22.19
N GLN A 241 -4.29 10.65 22.53
CA GLN A 241 -4.11 10.05 23.85
C GLN A 241 -3.36 8.72 23.83
N GLU A 242 -3.20 8.11 22.67
CA GLU A 242 -2.62 6.79 22.52
C GLU A 242 -1.39 6.82 21.62
N LEU A 243 -0.40 6.02 21.99
CA LEU A 243 0.76 5.71 21.17
C LEU A 243 0.83 4.19 21.01
N LEU A 244 0.61 3.70 19.82
CA LEU A 244 0.74 2.29 19.48
C LEU A 244 2.14 2.00 18.96
N VAL A 245 2.83 1.05 19.58
CA VAL A 245 4.03 0.40 19.07
C VAL A 245 3.56 -0.80 18.22
N ASN A 246 3.67 -0.67 16.88
CA ASN A 246 3.17 -1.68 15.96
C ASN A 246 4.26 -2.64 15.49
N LEU A 247 5.40 -2.12 15.02
CA LEU A 247 6.51 -2.95 14.55
C LEU A 247 7.67 -2.89 15.53
N TYR A 248 8.25 -4.04 15.83
CA TYR A 248 9.40 -4.15 16.73
C TYR A 248 10.71 -4.00 15.96
N ILE A 249 10.91 -2.81 15.38
CA ILE A 249 12.12 -2.41 14.67
C ILE A 249 12.91 -1.44 15.54
N PRO A 250 14.22 -1.64 15.77
CA PRO A 250 15.04 -0.76 16.61
C PRO A 250 14.93 0.68 16.15
N SER A 251 14.52 1.58 17.05
CA SER A 251 14.20 2.96 16.65
C SER A 251 14.15 3.92 17.83
N ARG A 252 14.19 5.22 17.51
CA ARG A 252 13.96 6.30 18.47
C ARG A 252 12.80 7.17 17.99
N LEU A 253 11.78 7.31 18.83
CA LEU A 253 10.65 8.19 18.60
C LEU A 253 10.87 9.51 19.34
N HIS A 254 10.61 10.63 18.66
CA HIS A 254 10.48 11.95 19.27
C HIS A 254 9.14 12.56 18.89
N TRP A 255 8.16 12.44 19.80
CA TRP A 255 6.86 13.10 19.64
C TRP A 255 6.92 14.51 20.22
N LYS A 256 7.29 15.48 19.35
CA LYS A 256 7.62 16.87 19.73
C LYS A 256 6.48 17.57 20.46
N GLU A 257 5.24 17.41 19.99
CA GLU A 257 4.06 18.09 20.56
C GLU A 257 3.78 17.65 22.01
N LYS A 258 4.21 16.47 22.39
CA LYS A 258 4.07 15.94 23.75
C LYS A 258 5.37 15.95 24.55
N GLY A 259 6.50 16.29 23.92
CA GLY A 259 7.83 16.21 24.53
C GLY A 259 8.23 14.78 24.90
N LEU A 260 7.58 13.77 24.28
CA LEU A 260 7.86 12.37 24.53
C LEU A 260 9.05 11.90 23.70
N LYS A 261 10.02 11.28 24.36
CA LYS A 261 11.08 10.52 23.68
C LYS A 261 11.07 9.06 24.16
N LEU A 262 11.13 8.15 23.20
CA LEU A 262 11.11 6.71 23.45
C LEU A 262 12.18 6.05 22.59
N THR A 263 12.91 5.10 23.19
CA THR A 263 13.81 4.19 22.49
C THR A 263 13.22 2.79 22.52
N LEU A 264 13.10 2.18 21.34
CA LEU A 264 12.78 0.77 21.13
C LEU A 264 14.08 0.04 20.80
N ASP A 265 14.45 -0.92 21.61
CA ASP A 265 15.66 -1.72 21.44
C ASP A 265 15.30 -3.21 21.40
N THR A 266 15.70 -3.89 20.32
CA THR A 266 15.33 -5.28 20.05
C THR A 266 16.23 -5.89 18.99
N TYR A 267 16.31 -7.20 18.97
CA TYR A 267 16.84 -8.03 17.90
C TYR A 267 15.75 -8.87 17.23
N PHE A 268 14.49 -8.42 17.30
CA PHE A 268 13.39 -9.13 16.62
C PHE A 268 13.64 -9.17 15.09
N PRO A 269 13.43 -10.32 14.41
CA PRO A 269 12.82 -11.57 14.91
C PRO A 269 13.79 -12.59 15.52
N GLU A 270 15.09 -12.31 15.63
CA GLU A 270 16.10 -13.25 16.17
C GLU A 270 15.98 -13.41 17.71
N SER A 271 15.32 -12.46 18.37
CA SER A 271 15.02 -12.51 19.81
C SER A 271 13.55 -12.20 20.05
N ASP A 272 12.97 -12.86 21.03
CA ASP A 272 11.61 -12.64 21.55
C ASP A 272 11.50 -11.47 22.54
N THR A 273 12.63 -10.82 22.83
CA THR A 273 12.70 -9.74 23.82
C THR A 273 12.74 -8.37 23.14
N VAL A 274 11.84 -7.49 23.58
CA VAL A 274 11.78 -6.10 23.18
C VAL A 274 11.86 -5.21 24.42
N THR A 275 12.80 -4.26 24.40
CA THR A 275 12.94 -3.26 25.46
C THR A 275 12.41 -1.91 24.98
N VAL A 276 11.44 -1.37 25.69
CA VAL A 276 10.92 -0.02 25.44
C VAL A 276 11.32 0.87 26.59
N ARG A 277 12.14 1.88 26.31
CA ARG A 277 12.60 2.85 27.30
C ARG A 277 11.99 4.21 27.04
N MET A 278 11.36 4.77 28.07
CA MET A 278 10.89 6.14 28.05
C MET A 278 12.05 7.06 28.44
N ASP A 279 12.67 7.72 27.48
CA ASP A 279 13.83 8.59 27.71
C ASP A 279 13.40 9.95 28.29
N GLU A 280 12.29 10.50 27.77
CA GLU A 280 11.62 11.70 28.27
C GLU A 280 10.11 11.53 28.14
N ILE A 281 9.34 11.92 29.15
CA ILE A 281 7.87 11.77 29.16
C ILE A 281 7.19 13.07 28.72
N GLY A 282 7.80 14.23 29.03
CA GLY A 282 7.23 15.53 28.70
C GLY A 282 5.84 15.75 29.30
N SER A 283 4.89 16.17 28.47
CA SER A 283 3.49 16.35 28.85
C SER A 283 2.59 15.15 28.47
N TYR A 284 3.18 14.02 28.11
CA TYR A 284 2.43 12.83 27.72
C TYR A 284 1.79 12.16 28.93
N THR A 285 0.47 11.99 28.90
CA THR A 285 -0.33 11.33 29.94
C THR A 285 -1.23 10.23 29.37
N GLY A 286 -1.00 9.86 28.10
CA GLY A 286 -1.81 8.90 27.36
C GLY A 286 -1.43 7.44 27.61
N MET A 287 -2.05 6.55 26.85
CA MET A 287 -1.80 5.11 26.89
C MET A 287 -0.71 4.71 25.88
N LEU A 288 0.20 3.83 26.34
CA LEU A 288 1.15 3.16 25.46
C LEU A 288 0.63 1.76 25.16
N LEU A 289 0.32 1.52 23.91
CA LEU A 289 -0.23 0.25 23.42
C LEU A 289 0.86 -0.54 22.70
N PHE A 290 0.81 -1.85 22.84
CA PHE A 290 1.71 -2.78 22.16
C PHE A 290 0.89 -3.79 21.39
N ARG A 291 1.22 -3.99 20.11
CA ARG A 291 0.67 -5.09 19.32
C ARG A 291 1.48 -6.37 19.58
N TYR A 292 0.83 -7.47 19.83
CA TYR A 292 1.44 -8.78 20.08
C TYR A 292 0.71 -9.90 19.33
#